data_e546bb73f94da99310ba90f16e140230
#
_entry.id   e546bb73f94da99310ba90f16e140230
#
_cell.length_a   1.000
_cell.length_b   1.000
_cell.length_c   1.000
_cell.angle_alpha   90.00
_cell.angle_beta   90.00
_cell.angle_gamma   90.00
#
_symmetry.space_group_name_H-M   'P 1'
#
loop_
_entity.id
_entity.type
_entity.pdbx_description
1 polymer ?
#
loop_
_entity_poly.entity_id
_entity_poly.type
_entity_poly.pdbx_seq_one_letter_code
_entity_poly.pdbx_strand_id
1 'polypeptide(L)'
;MIGMAIGMILFAIIILGVFITIAVLYLLNLQNLLKQVGQERQLVPPTNVWLMFIPFFNIIYPFILYPRICDSIKAEFEYRGMQEAGDYGRGIGIAMPILGLCGIIPVLGVFAGIANFILFIVFWVKMAGYKSKLINSPAIG
;
A
#
# COMPACT_ATOMS: atom_id res chain seq x y z
N MET A 1 30.33 20.53 -18.57
CA MET A 1 29.03 20.10 -19.10
C MET A 1 28.80 18.59 -18.95
N ILE A 2 29.76 17.77 -19.40
CA ILE A 2 29.63 16.31 -19.28
C ILE A 2 29.59 15.86 -17.82
N GLY A 3 30.44 16.43 -16.97
CA GLY A 3 30.49 16.11 -15.55
C GLY A 3 29.18 16.43 -14.83
N MET A 4 28.53 17.53 -15.20
CA MET A 4 27.24 17.93 -14.63
C MET A 4 26.12 16.98 -15.07
N ALA A 5 26.14 16.56 -16.36
CA ALA A 5 25.18 15.59 -16.88
C ALA A 5 25.32 14.23 -16.18
N ILE A 6 26.55 13.76 -15.99
CA ILE A 6 26.81 12.50 -15.27
C ILE A 6 26.33 12.60 -13.83
N GLY A 7 26.61 13.72 -13.17
CA GLY A 7 26.14 13.96 -11.79
C GLY A 7 24.61 13.91 -11.68
N MET A 8 23.90 14.52 -12.63
CA MET A 8 22.44 14.50 -12.66
C MET A 8 21.90 13.10 -12.90
N ILE A 9 22.53 12.34 -13.79
CA ILE A 9 22.12 10.96 -14.07
C ILE A 9 22.33 10.09 -12.84
N LEU A 10 23.50 10.20 -12.19
CA LEU A 10 23.77 9.44 -10.97
C LEU A 10 22.78 9.79 -9.86
N PHE A 11 22.47 11.08 -9.70
CA PHE A 11 21.49 11.53 -8.72
C PHE A 11 20.11 10.95 -9.01
N ALA A 12 19.71 10.97 -10.29
CA ALA A 12 18.42 10.41 -10.70
C ALA A 12 18.35 8.89 -10.43
N ILE A 13 19.44 8.17 -10.69
CA ILE A 13 19.52 6.72 -10.43
C ILE A 13 19.39 6.44 -8.94
N ILE A 14 20.08 7.23 -8.09
CA ILE A 14 20.00 7.07 -6.64
C ILE A 14 18.57 7.29 -6.15
N ILE A 15 17.92 8.37 -6.61
CA ILE A 15 16.53 8.66 -6.23
C ILE A 15 15.60 7.54 -6.69
N LEU A 16 15.75 7.07 -7.92
CA LEU A 16 14.94 5.97 -8.44
C LEU A 16 15.14 4.71 -7.59
N GLY A 17 16.38 4.40 -7.22
CA GLY A 17 16.68 3.26 -6.35
C GLY A 17 16.01 3.38 -4.99
N VAL A 18 16.00 4.59 -4.40
CA VAL A 18 15.31 4.84 -3.13
C VAL A 18 13.80 4.62 -3.27
N PHE A 19 13.19 5.15 -4.33
CA PHE A 19 11.75 4.97 -4.56
C PHE A 19 11.39 3.50 -4.76
N ILE A 20 12.18 2.77 -5.54
CA ILE A 20 11.95 1.34 -5.75
C ILE A 20 12.07 0.58 -4.43
N THR A 21 13.09 0.91 -3.62
CA THR A 21 13.29 0.26 -2.32
C THR A 21 12.08 0.49 -1.40
N ILE A 22 11.59 1.73 -1.33
CA ILE A 22 10.41 2.06 -0.53
C ILE A 22 9.20 1.27 -1.03
N ALA A 23 9.00 1.24 -2.34
CA ALA A 23 7.87 0.51 -2.94
C ALA A 23 7.95 -0.99 -2.64
N VAL A 24 9.14 -1.59 -2.74
CA VAL A 24 9.34 -3.01 -2.44
C VAL A 24 9.04 -3.29 -0.97
N LEU A 25 9.55 -2.48 -0.06
CA LEU A 25 9.29 -2.65 1.38
C LEU A 25 7.80 -2.51 1.69
N TYR A 26 7.14 -1.55 1.07
CA TYR A 26 5.70 -1.34 1.24
C TYR A 26 4.90 -2.56 0.75
N LEU A 27 5.20 -3.04 -0.44
CA LEU A 27 4.49 -4.20 -1.00
C LEU A 27 4.79 -5.48 -0.23
N LEU A 28 6.03 -5.64 0.26
CA LEU A 28 6.36 -6.77 1.14
C LEU A 28 5.56 -6.72 2.43
N ASN A 29 5.38 -5.53 3.00
CA ASN A 29 4.54 -5.39 4.19
C ASN A 29 3.10 -5.81 3.92
N LEU A 30 2.52 -5.39 2.80
CA LEU A 30 1.17 -5.78 2.41
C LEU A 30 1.07 -7.28 2.13
N GLN A 31 2.05 -7.83 1.42
CA GLN A 31 2.08 -9.27 1.13
C GLN A 31 2.15 -10.09 2.41
N ASN A 32 3.04 -9.71 3.31
CA ASN A 32 3.22 -10.43 4.57
C ASN A 32 1.99 -10.29 5.47
N LEU A 33 1.34 -9.14 5.45
CA LEU A 33 0.08 -8.94 6.15
C LEU A 33 -0.98 -9.90 5.63
N LEU A 34 -1.16 -9.98 4.30
CA LEU A 34 -2.13 -10.90 3.70
C LEU A 34 -1.81 -12.36 3.99
N LYS A 35 -0.55 -12.71 4.13
CA LYS A 35 -0.15 -14.07 4.51
C LYS A 35 -0.58 -14.43 5.93
N GLN A 36 -0.81 -13.43 6.79
CA GLN A 36 -1.35 -13.67 8.14
C GLN A 36 -2.85 -13.93 8.14
N VAL A 37 -3.53 -13.62 7.03
CA VAL A 37 -4.96 -13.88 6.86
C VAL A 37 -5.15 -15.31 6.37
N GLY A 38 -6.08 -16.05 6.96
CA GLY A 38 -6.38 -17.41 6.52
C GLY A 38 -6.81 -17.44 5.05
N GLN A 39 -6.43 -18.50 4.33
CA GLN A 39 -6.68 -18.58 2.88
C GLN A 39 -8.15 -18.43 2.52
N GLU A 40 -9.05 -18.93 3.37
CA GLU A 40 -10.50 -18.83 3.14
C GLU A 40 -11.01 -17.40 3.23
N ARG A 41 -10.27 -16.52 3.89
CA ARG A 41 -10.65 -15.13 4.13
C ARG A 41 -9.87 -14.14 3.29
N GLN A 42 -8.87 -14.62 2.53
CA GLN A 42 -8.12 -13.78 1.62
C GLN A 42 -8.99 -13.46 0.39
N LEU A 43 -9.39 -12.21 0.25
CA LEU A 43 -10.15 -11.76 -0.93
C LEU A 43 -9.24 -11.48 -2.12
N VAL A 44 -7.93 -11.47 -1.90
CA VAL A 44 -6.92 -11.29 -2.93
C VAL A 44 -5.69 -12.12 -2.54
N PRO A 45 -5.07 -12.85 -3.49
CA PRO A 45 -3.84 -13.57 -3.18
C PRO A 45 -2.72 -12.60 -2.74
N PRO A 46 -1.91 -12.97 -1.72
CA PRO A 46 -0.86 -12.07 -1.24
C PRO A 46 0.12 -11.61 -2.32
N THR A 47 0.43 -12.47 -3.29
CA THR A 47 1.37 -12.15 -4.36
C THR A 47 0.82 -11.13 -5.35
N ASN A 48 -0.49 -10.88 -5.36
CA ASN A 48 -1.10 -9.92 -6.28
C ASN A 48 -0.71 -8.47 -5.98
N VAL A 49 -0.17 -8.19 -4.79
CA VAL A 49 0.32 -6.83 -4.49
C VAL A 49 1.40 -6.38 -5.48
N TRP A 50 2.16 -7.32 -6.05
CA TRP A 50 3.21 -7.01 -7.01
C TRP A 50 2.69 -6.54 -8.36
N LEU A 51 1.40 -6.75 -8.65
CA LEU A 51 0.76 -6.21 -9.86
C LEU A 51 0.75 -4.68 -9.86
N MET A 52 0.97 -4.05 -8.69
CA MET A 52 1.09 -2.60 -8.58
C MET A 52 2.31 -2.05 -9.33
N PHE A 53 3.29 -2.88 -9.66
CA PHE A 53 4.44 -2.47 -10.46
C PHE A 53 4.15 -2.39 -11.96
N ILE A 54 3.00 -2.93 -12.41
CA ILE A 54 2.67 -2.92 -13.83
C ILE A 54 2.17 -1.51 -14.21
N PRO A 55 2.85 -0.80 -15.15
CA PRO A 55 2.38 0.52 -15.61
C PRO A 55 0.95 0.42 -16.14
N PHE A 56 0.19 1.49 -16.05
CA PHE A 56 -1.22 1.60 -16.42
C PHE A 56 -2.13 0.74 -15.56
N PHE A 57 -1.77 -0.49 -15.29
CA PHE A 57 -2.54 -1.37 -14.41
C PHE A 57 -2.60 -0.81 -12.98
N ASN A 58 -1.52 -0.18 -12.52
CA ASN A 58 -1.45 0.40 -11.19
C ASN A 58 -2.31 1.66 -11.01
N ILE A 59 -2.94 2.15 -12.07
CA ILE A 59 -3.90 3.25 -11.98
C ILE A 59 -5.26 2.73 -11.50
N ILE A 60 -5.65 1.56 -11.98
CA ILE A 60 -6.97 0.97 -11.74
C ILE A 60 -6.92 -0.05 -10.60
N TYR A 61 -5.86 -0.85 -10.53
CA TYR A 61 -5.77 -1.96 -9.58
C TYR A 61 -5.88 -1.53 -8.11
N PRO A 62 -5.33 -0.37 -7.67
CA PRO A 62 -5.49 0.05 -6.28
C PRO A 62 -6.94 0.19 -5.83
N PHE A 63 -7.85 0.56 -6.74
CA PHE A 63 -9.28 0.62 -6.42
C PHE A 63 -9.86 -0.75 -6.08
N ILE A 64 -9.23 -1.81 -6.56
CA ILE A 64 -9.64 -3.19 -6.30
C ILE A 64 -8.84 -3.76 -5.13
N LEU A 65 -7.53 -3.56 -5.16
CA LEU A 65 -6.60 -4.18 -4.22
C LEU A 65 -6.79 -3.68 -2.79
N TYR A 66 -6.78 -2.36 -2.59
CA TYR A 66 -6.81 -1.80 -1.24
C TYR A 66 -8.10 -2.15 -0.48
N PRO A 67 -9.31 -2.00 -1.07
CA PRO A 67 -10.50 -2.44 -0.36
C PRO A 67 -10.50 -3.93 -0.03
N ARG A 68 -9.99 -4.77 -0.93
CA ARG A 68 -9.93 -6.21 -0.70
C ARG A 68 -8.95 -6.57 0.40
N ILE A 69 -7.81 -5.87 0.48
CA ILE A 69 -6.88 -6.06 1.59
C ILE A 69 -7.57 -5.71 2.91
N CYS A 70 -8.22 -4.57 2.97
CA CYS A 70 -8.89 -4.11 4.19
C CYS A 70 -10.02 -5.06 4.60
N ASP A 71 -10.81 -5.52 3.65
CA ASP A 71 -11.89 -6.47 3.91
C ASP A 71 -11.36 -7.84 4.34
N SER A 72 -10.22 -8.27 3.79
CA SER A 72 -9.55 -9.50 4.21
C SER A 72 -9.07 -9.42 5.66
N ILE A 73 -8.46 -8.27 6.03
CA ILE A 73 -8.00 -8.03 7.40
C ILE A 73 -9.19 -8.05 8.36
N LYS A 74 -10.26 -7.38 7.98
CA LYS A 74 -11.47 -7.33 8.79
C LYS A 74 -12.02 -8.74 9.04
N ALA A 75 -12.12 -9.54 7.99
CA ALA A 75 -12.62 -10.91 8.09
C ALA A 75 -11.73 -11.75 9.02
N GLU A 76 -10.41 -11.60 8.94
CA GLU A 76 -9.50 -12.34 9.80
C GLU A 76 -9.59 -11.89 11.26
N PHE A 77 -9.70 -10.58 11.50
CA PHE A 77 -9.88 -10.07 12.86
C PHE A 77 -11.17 -10.59 13.48
N GLU A 78 -12.28 -10.56 12.73
CA GLU A 78 -13.56 -11.10 13.20
C GLU A 78 -13.46 -12.60 13.49
N TYR A 79 -12.78 -13.35 12.63
CA TYR A 79 -12.58 -14.79 12.83
C TYR A 79 -11.80 -15.08 14.10
N ARG A 80 -10.80 -14.27 14.43
CA ARG A 80 -10.00 -14.43 15.64
C ARG A 80 -10.66 -13.84 16.90
N GLY A 81 -11.85 -13.25 16.75
CA GLY A 81 -12.54 -12.58 17.84
C GLY A 81 -11.91 -11.24 18.24
N MET A 82 -11.09 -10.68 17.37
CA MET A 82 -10.46 -9.37 17.57
C MET A 82 -11.33 -8.29 16.93
N GLN A 83 -11.37 -7.11 17.54
CA GLN A 83 -12.10 -5.98 16.96
C GLN A 83 -11.21 -4.75 16.97
N GLU A 84 -11.30 -3.98 15.90
CA GLU A 84 -10.63 -2.70 15.77
C GLU A 84 -11.66 -1.62 15.47
N ALA A 85 -11.39 -0.41 15.97
CA ALA A 85 -12.23 0.74 15.64
C ALA A 85 -11.99 1.16 14.19
N GLY A 86 -13.05 1.59 13.50
CA GLY A 86 -12.97 2.12 12.17
C GLY A 86 -13.13 1.08 11.07
N ASP A 87 -12.66 1.40 9.89
CA ASP A 87 -12.89 0.64 8.66
C ASP A 87 -11.67 -0.16 8.21
N TYR A 88 -10.71 -0.38 9.08
CA TYR A 88 -9.46 -1.10 8.78
C TYR A 88 -8.63 -0.41 7.67
N GLY A 89 -8.77 0.91 7.54
CA GLY A 89 -8.04 1.68 6.54
C GLY A 89 -8.68 1.70 5.17
N ARG A 90 -9.90 1.18 5.01
CA ARG A 90 -10.58 1.09 3.71
C ARG A 90 -10.80 2.46 3.08
N GLY A 91 -11.21 3.45 3.88
CA GLY A 91 -11.39 4.82 3.40
C GLY A 91 -10.10 5.42 2.85
N ILE A 92 -9.00 5.24 3.56
CA ILE A 92 -7.69 5.69 3.12
C ILE A 92 -7.26 4.96 1.85
N GLY A 93 -7.47 3.65 1.81
CA GLY A 93 -7.13 2.83 0.66
C GLY A 93 -7.89 3.20 -0.61
N ILE A 94 -9.12 3.70 -0.47
CA ILE A 94 -9.91 4.20 -1.60
C ILE A 94 -9.48 5.62 -1.97
N ALA A 95 -9.17 6.46 -0.97
CA ALA A 95 -8.79 7.85 -1.21
C ALA A 95 -7.45 7.97 -1.94
N MET A 96 -6.49 7.09 -1.68
CA MET A 96 -5.16 7.16 -2.29
C MET A 96 -5.19 7.09 -3.82
N PRO A 97 -5.86 6.12 -4.46
CA PRO A 97 -5.89 6.10 -5.91
C PRO A 97 -6.71 7.24 -6.50
N ILE A 98 -7.74 7.73 -5.79
CA ILE A 98 -8.49 8.91 -6.22
C ILE A 98 -7.57 10.13 -6.26
N LEU A 99 -6.78 10.36 -5.21
CA LEU A 99 -5.82 11.45 -5.16
C LEU A 99 -4.72 11.28 -6.21
N GLY A 100 -4.33 10.03 -6.49
CA GLY A 100 -3.38 9.74 -7.56
C GLY A 100 -3.88 10.18 -8.92
N LEU A 101 -5.16 9.98 -9.21
CA LEU A 101 -5.78 10.47 -10.44
C LEU A 101 -5.85 12.00 -10.47
N CYS A 102 -6.14 12.63 -9.34
CA CYS A 102 -6.13 14.09 -9.22
C CYS A 102 -4.74 14.68 -9.47
N GLY A 103 -3.69 13.90 -9.29
CA GLY A 103 -2.32 14.32 -9.55
C GLY A 103 -2.05 14.67 -11.02
N ILE A 104 -2.91 14.23 -11.94
CA ILE A 104 -2.80 14.57 -13.36
C ILE A 104 -3.11 16.05 -13.61
N ILE A 105 -3.94 16.67 -12.77
CA ILE A 105 -4.34 18.07 -12.91
C ILE A 105 -3.22 18.97 -12.41
N PRO A 106 -2.69 19.92 -13.22
CA PRO A 106 -1.68 20.88 -12.76
C PRO A 106 -2.20 21.68 -11.55
N VAL A 107 -1.38 22.19 -10.72
CA VAL A 107 -1.69 22.94 -9.49
C VAL A 107 -2.38 22.04 -8.44
N LEU A 108 -3.58 21.52 -8.75
CA LEU A 108 -4.28 20.59 -7.87
C LEU A 108 -3.46 19.34 -7.62
N GLY A 109 -2.71 18.87 -8.61
CA GLY A 109 -1.86 17.69 -8.50
C GLY A 109 -0.77 17.81 -7.44
N VAL A 110 -0.24 19.01 -7.22
CA VAL A 110 0.77 19.24 -6.17
C VAL A 110 0.16 18.97 -4.80
N PHE A 111 -1.01 19.55 -4.53
CA PHE A 111 -1.71 19.35 -3.26
C PHE A 111 -2.19 17.91 -3.10
N ALA A 112 -2.73 17.33 -4.18
CA ALA A 112 -3.17 15.95 -4.17
C ALA A 112 -1.98 14.99 -3.93
N GLY A 113 -0.83 15.29 -4.52
CA GLY A 113 0.39 14.50 -4.32
C GLY A 113 0.88 14.52 -2.88
N ILE A 114 0.88 15.70 -2.25
CA ILE A 114 1.27 15.83 -0.85
C ILE A 114 0.29 15.07 0.05
N ALA A 115 -1.01 15.26 -0.17
CA ALA A 115 -2.04 14.57 0.60
C ALA A 115 -1.93 13.05 0.42
N ASN A 116 -1.70 12.60 -0.81
CA ASN A 116 -1.56 11.17 -1.10
C ASN A 116 -0.32 10.59 -0.43
N PHE A 117 0.79 11.32 -0.39
CA PHE A 117 2.00 10.88 0.29
C PHE A 117 1.75 10.69 1.79
N ILE A 118 1.01 11.62 2.41
CA ILE A 118 0.64 11.52 3.83
C ILE A 118 -0.24 10.27 4.04
N LEU A 119 -1.25 10.08 3.20
CA LEU A 119 -2.13 8.92 3.28
C LEU A 119 -1.37 7.61 3.05
N PHE A 120 -0.40 7.61 2.16
CA PHE A 120 0.47 6.45 1.91
C PHE A 120 1.21 6.04 3.18
N ILE A 121 1.80 7.00 3.89
CA ILE A 121 2.51 6.72 5.13
C ILE A 121 1.54 6.24 6.21
N VAL A 122 0.39 6.88 6.35
CA VAL A 122 -0.63 6.51 7.33
C VAL A 122 -1.14 5.10 7.05
N PHE A 123 -1.42 4.79 5.78
CA PHE A 123 -1.86 3.45 5.38
C PHE A 123 -0.81 2.40 5.70
N TRP A 124 0.46 2.68 5.37
CA TRP A 124 1.57 1.77 5.65
C TRP A 124 1.67 1.47 7.15
N VAL A 125 1.64 2.52 7.97
CA VAL A 125 1.71 2.37 9.43
C VAL A 125 0.53 1.56 9.95
N LYS A 126 -0.69 1.83 9.47
CA LYS A 126 -1.87 1.06 9.85
C LYS A 126 -1.74 -0.41 9.46
N MET A 127 -1.31 -0.69 8.23
CA MET A 127 -1.15 -2.06 7.78
C MET A 127 -0.07 -2.80 8.56
N ALA A 128 1.05 -2.13 8.87
CA ALA A 128 2.09 -2.71 9.72
C ALA A 128 1.56 -3.01 11.13
N GLY A 129 0.71 -2.13 11.66
CA GLY A 129 0.06 -2.35 12.95
C GLY A 129 -0.85 -3.57 12.94
N TYR A 130 -1.67 -3.71 11.92
CA TYR A 130 -2.56 -4.88 11.78
C TYR A 130 -1.75 -6.16 11.62
N LYS A 131 -0.68 -6.13 10.81
CA LYS A 131 0.21 -7.27 10.65
C LYS A 131 0.81 -7.70 12.00
N SER A 132 1.29 -6.75 12.78
CA SER A 132 1.87 -7.01 14.09
C SER A 132 0.84 -7.64 15.02
N LYS A 133 -0.39 -7.13 15.05
CA LYS A 133 -1.47 -7.69 15.86
C LYS A 133 -1.79 -9.12 15.46
N LEU A 134 -1.83 -9.42 14.18
CA LEU A 134 -2.10 -10.77 13.69
C LEU A 134 -0.97 -11.73 14.01
N ILE A 135 0.28 -11.28 13.89
CA ILE A 135 1.45 -12.12 14.23
C ILE A 135 1.47 -12.44 15.73
N ASN A 136 1.15 -11.46 16.57
CA ASN A 136 1.22 -11.60 18.02
C ASN A 136 -0.02 -12.26 18.63
N SER A 137 -1.12 -12.37 17.87
CA SER A 137 -2.30 -13.04 18.37
C SER A 137 -2.21 -14.54 18.12
N PRO A 138 -2.64 -15.39 19.07
CA PRO A 138 -2.64 -16.84 18.82
C PRO A 138 -3.65 -17.18 17.74
N ALA A 139 -3.24 -18.03 16.80
CA ALA A 139 -4.14 -18.53 15.78
C ALA A 139 -5.19 -19.41 16.47
N ILE A 140 -6.47 -19.17 16.15
CA ILE A 140 -7.57 -19.96 16.69
C ILE A 140 -7.76 -21.19 15.79
N GLY A 141 -7.51 -22.34 16.37
CA GLY A 141 -7.74 -23.64 15.72
C GLY A 141 -6.61 -24.15 14.92
#